data_db45743c8e08f6804b6de942d7121372
#
_entry.id   db45743c8e08f6804b6de942d7121372
#
_cell.length_a   1.000
_cell.length_b   1.000
_cell.length_c   1.000
_cell.angle_alpha   90.00
_cell.angle_beta   90.00
_cell.angle_gamma   90.00
#
_symmetry.space_group_name_H-M   'P 1'
#
loop_
_entity.id
_entity.type
_entity.pdbx_description
1 polymer ?
#
loop_
_entity_poly.entity_id
_entity_poly.type
_entity_poly.pdbx_seq_one_letter_code
_entity_poly.pdbx_strand_id
1 'polypeptide(L)'
;PAAGMALATPFAIQVSDDDSTLVVSAASSDKVFTVDTASGTVLGRVTVGAVPRGIALETSPSGQATRAWILNAVDNTVSLVDLSDPAAPPVRDTVSMQDPTDPEIKQGRIAFNTAAASTTRTFSCASCHPDGHTDQLLWVLNTPIVTGGNQIMPRSTMPIRGLRDTEPYHWDGIPGEPYCGNNSANIRKRVEPNSDIK
;
A
#
# COMPACT_ATOMS: atom_id res chain seq x y z
N PRO A 1 1.22 1.47 15.13
CA PRO A 1 1.67 2.86 15.12
C PRO A 1 0.50 3.81 15.39
N ALA A 2 0.80 4.99 15.92
CA ALA A 2 -0.22 6.02 16.10
C ALA A 2 -0.88 6.39 14.76
N ALA A 3 -2.10 6.92 14.80
CA ALA A 3 -2.81 7.33 13.60
C ALA A 3 -1.95 8.31 12.77
N GLY A 4 -1.83 8.07 11.48
CA GLY A 4 -1.02 8.87 10.57
C GLY A 4 0.48 8.57 10.56
N MET A 5 0.99 7.73 11.45
CA MET A 5 2.42 7.41 11.55
C MET A 5 2.84 6.16 10.76
N ALA A 6 1.88 5.42 10.22
CA ALA A 6 2.17 4.21 9.45
C ALA A 6 2.94 4.53 8.16
N LEU A 7 3.92 3.69 7.84
CA LEU A 7 4.78 3.73 6.66
C LEU A 7 4.76 2.34 6.01
N ALA A 8 3.60 1.99 5.46
CA ALA A 8 3.38 0.68 4.88
C ALA A 8 3.93 0.57 3.46
N THR A 9 4.48 -0.58 3.15
CA THR A 9 5.03 -0.94 1.85
C THR A 9 6.07 0.09 1.37
N PRO A 10 7.26 0.16 2.01
CA PRO A 10 8.38 0.91 1.43
C PRO A 10 8.65 0.38 0.02
N PHE A 11 8.70 1.26 -0.98
CA PHE A 11 8.76 0.83 -2.37
C PHE A 11 9.98 1.35 -3.11
N ALA A 12 10.13 2.65 -3.19
CA ALA A 12 11.29 3.30 -3.79
C ALA A 12 12.14 3.97 -2.73
N ILE A 13 13.44 3.95 -2.92
CA ILE A 13 14.42 4.58 -2.07
C ILE A 13 15.45 5.32 -2.92
N GLN A 14 15.78 6.54 -2.51
CA GLN A 14 16.85 7.33 -3.08
C GLN A 14 17.71 7.91 -1.95
N VAL A 15 19.00 8.02 -2.18
CA VAL A 15 19.95 8.63 -1.26
C VAL A 15 20.42 9.96 -1.86
N SER A 16 20.62 10.98 -1.02
CA SER A 16 21.25 12.23 -1.41
C SER A 16 22.72 12.02 -1.80
N ASP A 17 23.25 12.87 -2.67
CA ASP A 17 24.62 12.71 -3.18
C ASP A 17 25.69 12.87 -2.08
N ASP A 18 25.37 13.51 -0.96
CA ASP A 18 26.21 13.62 0.24
C ASP A 18 26.04 12.45 1.21
N ASP A 19 25.27 11.43 0.83
CA ASP A 19 24.95 10.24 1.62
C ASP A 19 24.25 10.52 2.97
N SER A 20 23.76 11.74 3.23
CA SER A 20 23.21 12.13 4.54
C SER A 20 21.76 11.73 4.74
N THR A 21 20.97 11.69 3.66
CA THR A 21 19.52 11.56 3.74
C THR A 21 18.99 10.51 2.77
N LEU A 22 18.19 9.57 3.27
CA LEU A 22 17.37 8.73 2.43
C LEU A 22 15.98 9.34 2.26
N VAL A 23 15.43 9.23 1.06
CA VAL A 23 14.04 9.55 0.76
C VAL A 23 13.35 8.29 0.31
N VAL A 24 12.28 7.90 0.99
CA VAL A 24 11.62 6.60 0.80
C VAL A 24 10.13 6.82 0.59
N SER A 25 9.56 6.15 -0.41
CA SER A 25 8.11 6.11 -0.59
C SER A 25 7.48 4.98 0.22
N ALA A 26 6.33 5.25 0.84
CA ALA A 26 5.50 4.28 1.55
C ALA A 26 4.19 4.10 0.77
N ALA A 27 4.22 3.21 -0.22
CA ALA A 27 3.20 3.09 -1.26
C ALA A 27 1.80 2.81 -0.72
N SER A 28 1.66 2.01 0.33
CA SER A 28 0.35 1.70 0.92
C SER A 28 -0.11 2.69 2.00
N SER A 29 0.68 3.72 2.28
CA SER A 29 0.35 4.80 3.22
C SER A 29 0.21 6.17 2.55
N ASP A 30 0.38 6.23 1.22
CA ASP A 30 0.35 7.46 0.43
C ASP A 30 1.29 8.53 0.98
N LYS A 31 2.50 8.11 1.36
CA LYS A 31 3.50 8.97 1.99
C LYS A 31 4.87 8.82 1.37
N VAL A 32 5.64 9.89 1.58
CA VAL A 32 7.09 9.87 1.49
C VAL A 32 7.64 10.21 2.86
N PHE A 33 8.77 9.63 3.21
CA PHE A 33 9.48 9.93 4.45
C PHE A 33 10.98 10.02 4.22
N THR A 34 11.61 10.76 5.10
CA THR A 34 13.06 10.98 5.10
C THR A 34 13.69 10.27 6.28
N VAL A 35 14.91 9.78 6.09
CA VAL A 35 15.67 9.06 7.10
C VAL A 35 17.09 9.64 7.15
N ASP A 36 17.58 9.92 8.32
CA ASP A 36 18.99 10.20 8.55
C ASP A 36 19.81 8.91 8.41
N THR A 37 20.77 8.90 7.50
CA THR A 37 21.54 7.69 7.19
C THR A 37 22.45 7.24 8.31
N ALA A 38 22.98 8.17 9.09
CA ALA A 38 23.94 7.88 10.16
C ALA A 38 23.25 7.22 11.36
N SER A 39 22.05 7.68 11.71
CA SER A 39 21.29 7.15 12.86
C SER A 39 20.21 6.14 12.51
N GLY A 40 19.79 6.07 11.24
CA GLY A 40 18.61 5.30 10.79
C GLY A 40 17.28 5.89 11.29
N THR A 41 17.28 7.12 11.79
CA THR A 41 16.09 7.75 12.36
C THR A 41 15.23 8.38 11.26
N VAL A 42 13.91 8.12 11.31
CA VAL A 42 12.94 8.81 10.44
C VAL A 42 12.82 10.26 10.88
N LEU A 43 13.24 11.17 10.02
CA LEU A 43 13.22 12.61 10.26
C LEU A 43 11.83 13.20 10.06
N GLY A 44 11.26 13.04 8.87
CA GLY A 44 10.00 13.64 8.48
C GLY A 44 9.12 12.72 7.66
N ARG A 45 7.84 13.10 7.50
CA ARG A 45 6.84 12.41 6.71
C ARG A 45 5.94 13.42 6.04
N VAL A 46 5.57 13.16 4.79
CA VAL A 46 4.60 13.97 4.06
C VAL A 46 3.62 13.06 3.30
N THR A 47 2.35 13.42 3.31
CA THR A 47 1.34 12.77 2.48
C THR A 47 1.43 13.31 1.05
N VAL A 48 1.41 12.41 0.09
CA VAL A 48 1.43 12.67 -1.36
C VAL A 48 0.20 12.05 -2.03
N GLY A 49 0.20 11.88 -3.33
CA GLY A 49 -0.91 11.17 -4.01
C GLY A 49 -0.87 9.65 -3.80
N ALA A 50 -1.88 8.96 -4.34
CA ALA A 50 -2.09 7.53 -4.11
C ALA A 50 -0.99 6.67 -4.73
N VAL A 51 -0.47 5.77 -3.91
CA VAL A 51 0.51 4.74 -4.27
C VAL A 51 1.81 5.33 -4.84
N PRO A 52 2.60 6.08 -4.04
CA PRO A 52 3.88 6.61 -4.49
C PRO A 52 4.89 5.49 -4.75
N ARG A 53 5.41 5.42 -5.98
CA ARG A 53 6.30 4.34 -6.42
C ARG A 53 7.61 4.81 -7.03
N GLY A 54 7.67 6.01 -7.56
CA GLY A 54 8.89 6.56 -8.16
C GLY A 54 9.39 7.77 -7.39
N ILE A 55 10.70 7.91 -7.26
CA ILE A 55 11.37 9.06 -6.66
C ILE A 55 12.52 9.50 -7.56
N ALA A 56 12.58 10.79 -7.86
CA ALA A 56 13.76 11.43 -8.41
C ALA A 56 14.15 12.58 -7.50
N LEU A 57 15.45 12.71 -7.18
CA LEU A 57 15.98 13.77 -6.32
C LEU A 57 16.65 14.89 -7.14
N GLU A 58 16.49 16.10 -6.66
CA GLU A 58 17.37 17.22 -6.98
C GLU A 58 18.28 17.46 -5.78
N THR A 59 19.56 17.65 -6.06
CA THR A 59 20.56 17.88 -5.03
C THR A 59 21.22 19.26 -5.23
N SER A 60 21.72 19.83 -4.15
CA SER A 60 22.53 21.02 -4.16
C SER A 60 23.95 20.72 -4.65
N PRO A 61 24.76 21.74 -4.96
CA PRO A 61 26.18 21.52 -5.27
C PRO A 61 26.99 20.86 -4.15
N SER A 62 26.51 20.90 -2.90
CA SER A 62 27.09 20.17 -1.77
C SER A 62 26.56 18.74 -1.63
N GLY A 63 25.68 18.27 -2.53
CA GLY A 63 25.12 16.92 -2.53
C GLY A 63 23.86 16.74 -1.68
N GLN A 64 23.41 17.75 -0.93
CA GLN A 64 22.21 17.66 -0.09
C GLN A 64 20.95 17.57 -0.95
N ALA A 65 20.00 16.71 -0.58
CA ALA A 65 18.71 16.65 -1.22
C ALA A 65 17.94 17.95 -0.99
N THR A 66 17.48 18.60 -2.07
CA THR A 66 16.73 19.86 -2.02
C THR A 66 15.27 19.68 -2.39
N ARG A 67 14.97 18.76 -3.31
CA ARG A 67 13.62 18.45 -3.77
C ARG A 67 13.50 16.97 -4.12
N ALA A 68 12.29 16.47 -4.03
CA ALA A 68 11.93 15.15 -4.54
C ALA A 68 10.71 15.23 -5.46
N TRP A 69 10.79 14.61 -6.61
CA TRP A 69 9.69 14.38 -7.54
C TRP A 69 9.15 12.98 -7.30
N ILE A 70 7.88 12.89 -6.91
CA ILE A 70 7.25 11.65 -6.48
C ILE A 70 6.17 11.24 -7.48
N LEU A 71 6.37 10.10 -8.15
CA LEU A 71 5.34 9.52 -9.02
C LEU A 71 4.29 8.81 -8.16
N ASN A 72 3.06 9.33 -8.17
CA ASN A 72 1.89 8.73 -7.54
C ASN A 72 1.19 7.84 -8.56
N ALA A 73 1.51 6.55 -8.55
CA ALA A 73 1.23 5.65 -9.67
C ALA A 73 -0.25 5.34 -9.90
N VAL A 74 -1.11 5.48 -8.88
CA VAL A 74 -2.56 5.26 -9.03
C VAL A 74 -3.30 6.56 -9.29
N ASP A 75 -2.83 7.67 -8.72
CA ASP A 75 -3.42 8.98 -9.00
C ASP A 75 -3.04 9.53 -10.38
N ASN A 76 -2.02 8.99 -11.03
CA ASN A 76 -1.41 9.55 -12.23
C ASN A 76 -1.00 11.01 -12.03
N THR A 77 -0.31 11.27 -10.91
CA THR A 77 0.22 12.59 -10.58
C THR A 77 1.69 12.52 -10.20
N VAL A 78 2.37 13.65 -10.28
CA VAL A 78 3.71 13.82 -9.76
C VAL A 78 3.69 14.93 -8.71
N SER A 79 4.03 14.59 -7.46
CA SER A 79 4.14 15.55 -6.37
C SER A 79 5.56 16.07 -6.26
N LEU A 80 5.72 17.39 -6.14
CA LEU A 80 6.99 18.05 -5.81
C LEU A 80 7.07 18.27 -4.30
N VAL A 81 8.01 17.60 -3.66
CA VAL A 81 8.29 17.71 -2.22
C VAL A 81 9.55 18.55 -2.01
N ASP A 82 9.47 19.57 -1.15
CA ASP A 82 10.62 20.36 -0.74
C ASP A 82 11.35 19.66 0.41
N LEU A 83 12.64 19.43 0.25
CA LEU A 83 13.51 18.76 1.22
C LEU A 83 14.50 19.70 1.89
N SER A 84 14.36 21.01 1.74
CA SER A 84 15.21 21.97 2.42
C SER A 84 15.17 21.85 3.95
N ASP A 85 14.05 21.38 4.50
CA ASP A 85 13.93 20.85 5.85
C ASP A 85 13.42 19.39 5.80
N PRO A 86 14.31 18.39 5.87
CA PRO A 86 13.92 17.00 5.79
C PRO A 86 13.09 16.51 6.99
N ALA A 87 13.04 17.26 8.09
CA ALA A 87 12.20 16.95 9.24
C ALA A 87 10.73 17.35 9.06
N ALA A 88 10.46 18.32 8.19
CA ALA A 88 9.12 18.83 7.91
C ALA A 88 8.89 19.08 6.41
N PRO A 89 9.07 18.09 5.54
CA PRO A 89 9.02 18.26 4.09
C PRO A 89 7.58 18.57 3.63
N PRO A 90 7.31 19.75 3.03
CA PRO A 90 6.00 20.05 2.47
C PRO A 90 5.90 19.62 1.00
N VAL A 91 4.68 19.27 0.55
CA VAL A 91 4.37 19.25 -0.88
C VAL A 91 4.21 20.68 -1.36
N ARG A 92 4.99 21.07 -2.39
CA ARG A 92 4.96 22.41 -3.00
C ARG A 92 4.02 22.49 -4.18
N ASP A 93 3.92 21.41 -4.94
CA ASP A 93 3.12 21.36 -6.15
C ASP A 93 2.74 19.92 -6.48
N THR A 94 1.69 19.76 -7.30
CA THR A 94 1.27 18.45 -7.83
C THR A 94 0.85 18.61 -9.29
N VAL A 95 1.56 17.97 -10.16
CA VAL A 95 1.27 17.94 -11.61
C VAL A 95 0.40 16.73 -11.91
N SER A 96 -0.76 16.95 -12.54
CA SER A 96 -1.64 15.89 -12.98
C SER A 96 -1.28 15.45 -14.40
N MET A 97 -1.24 14.14 -14.62
CA MET A 97 -1.12 13.53 -15.93
C MET A 97 -2.49 13.02 -16.40
N GLN A 98 -2.65 12.82 -17.72
CA GLN A 98 -3.86 12.23 -18.23
C GLN A 98 -4.05 10.82 -17.66
N ASP A 99 -5.24 10.55 -17.12
CA ASP A 99 -5.61 9.25 -16.56
C ASP A 99 -6.77 8.66 -17.39
N PRO A 100 -6.49 7.68 -18.25
CA PRO A 100 -7.52 6.98 -19.02
C PRO A 100 -8.23 5.89 -18.23
N THR A 101 -7.84 5.67 -16.96
CA THR A 101 -8.40 4.61 -16.13
C THR A 101 -9.85 4.91 -15.75
N ASP A 102 -10.72 3.93 -15.92
CA ASP A 102 -12.10 4.01 -15.44
C ASP A 102 -12.12 4.33 -13.93
N PRO A 103 -12.97 5.27 -13.46
CA PRO A 103 -13.01 5.69 -12.07
C PRO A 103 -13.25 4.54 -11.07
N GLU A 104 -14.09 3.56 -11.40
CA GLU A 104 -14.35 2.40 -10.54
C GLU A 104 -13.09 1.53 -10.42
N ILE A 105 -12.42 1.27 -11.53
CA ILE A 105 -11.14 0.54 -11.54
C ILE A 105 -10.07 1.29 -10.76
N LYS A 106 -10.02 2.62 -10.87
CA LYS A 106 -9.10 3.45 -10.08
C LYS A 106 -9.36 3.30 -8.58
N GLN A 107 -10.62 3.38 -8.15
CA GLN A 107 -10.99 3.17 -6.75
C GLN A 107 -10.62 1.77 -6.26
N GLY A 108 -10.87 0.74 -7.06
CA GLY A 108 -10.44 -0.63 -6.76
C GLY A 108 -8.92 -0.74 -6.57
N ARG A 109 -8.12 -0.08 -7.41
CA ARG A 109 -6.65 -0.03 -7.27
C ARG A 109 -6.21 0.69 -5.99
N ILE A 110 -6.89 1.78 -5.61
CA ILE A 110 -6.63 2.47 -4.34
C ILE A 110 -6.96 1.53 -3.17
N ALA A 111 -8.15 0.93 -3.15
CA ALA A 111 -8.59 0.00 -2.10
C ALA A 111 -7.63 -1.19 -1.95
N PHE A 112 -7.14 -1.74 -3.05
CA PHE A 112 -6.19 -2.85 -3.06
C PHE A 112 -4.82 -2.49 -2.46
N ASN A 113 -4.36 -1.27 -2.67
CA ASN A 113 -3.05 -0.82 -2.23
C ASN A 113 -3.06 -0.15 -0.85
N THR A 114 -4.20 0.36 -0.36
CA THR A 114 -4.21 1.11 0.90
C THR A 114 -4.07 0.20 2.11
N ALA A 115 -3.18 0.57 3.04
CA ALA A 115 -3.06 -0.08 4.34
C ALA A 115 -4.07 0.47 5.38
N ALA A 116 -4.86 1.49 5.03
CA ALA A 116 -5.84 2.10 5.93
C ALA A 116 -6.94 1.12 6.36
N ALA A 117 -7.23 0.11 5.53
CA ALA A 117 -8.19 -0.95 5.81
C ALA A 117 -7.71 -1.97 6.85
N SER A 118 -6.40 -2.07 7.11
CA SER A 118 -5.87 -2.98 8.13
C SER A 118 -5.87 -2.33 9.51
N THR A 119 -6.08 -3.13 10.56
CA THR A 119 -6.10 -2.68 11.96
C THR A 119 -4.80 -2.00 12.38
N THR A 120 -3.68 -2.49 11.90
CA THR A 120 -2.35 -1.93 12.19
C THR A 120 -1.97 -0.78 11.25
N ARG A 121 -2.67 -0.63 10.13
CA ARG A 121 -2.35 0.30 9.04
C ARG A 121 -0.95 0.10 8.45
N THR A 122 -0.44 -1.12 8.51
CA THR A 122 0.90 -1.47 8.00
C THR A 122 0.85 -2.50 6.89
N PHE A 123 -0.35 -2.95 6.51
CA PHE A 123 -0.55 -4.06 5.61
C PHE A 123 -1.72 -3.80 4.66
N SER A 124 -1.57 -4.12 3.39
CA SER A 124 -2.60 -4.02 2.35
C SER A 124 -2.69 -5.32 1.55
N CYS A 125 -3.68 -5.46 0.67
CA CYS A 125 -3.74 -6.60 -0.26
C CYS A 125 -2.46 -6.67 -1.11
N ALA A 126 -1.95 -5.53 -1.56
CA ALA A 126 -0.71 -5.44 -2.32
C ALA A 126 0.54 -5.90 -1.54
N SER A 127 0.48 -6.03 -0.22
CA SER A 127 1.61 -6.53 0.59
C SER A 127 1.91 -8.00 0.32
N CYS A 128 0.88 -8.83 0.08
CA CYS A 128 1.03 -10.23 -0.32
C CYS A 128 0.94 -10.42 -1.84
N HIS A 129 0.19 -9.56 -2.52
CA HIS A 129 -0.06 -9.65 -3.96
C HIS A 129 0.58 -8.46 -4.71
N PRO A 130 1.92 -8.31 -4.69
CA PRO A 130 2.57 -7.20 -5.37
C PRO A 130 2.22 -7.22 -6.86
N ASP A 131 1.68 -6.09 -7.36
CA ASP A 131 1.20 -5.93 -8.74
C ASP A 131 0.20 -7.01 -9.22
N GLY A 132 -0.58 -7.56 -8.29
CA GLY A 132 -1.54 -8.63 -8.57
C GLY A 132 -0.90 -10.01 -8.76
N HIS A 133 0.38 -10.14 -8.49
CA HIS A 133 1.10 -11.42 -8.50
C HIS A 133 1.10 -12.07 -7.10
N THR A 134 2.20 -12.63 -6.72
CA THR A 134 2.44 -13.33 -5.45
C THR A 134 3.77 -12.90 -4.87
N ASP A 135 3.85 -12.83 -3.55
CA ASP A 135 5.09 -12.68 -2.79
C ASP A 135 5.90 -14.00 -2.70
N GLN A 136 5.35 -15.10 -3.24
CA GLN A 136 5.90 -16.45 -3.21
C GLN A 136 6.10 -17.01 -1.79
N LEU A 137 5.42 -16.45 -0.80
CA LEU A 137 5.53 -16.88 0.59
C LEU A 137 4.46 -17.90 0.95
N LEU A 138 4.78 -18.70 1.96
CA LEU A 138 3.84 -19.57 2.64
C LEU A 138 3.48 -18.93 3.98
N TRP A 139 2.25 -18.46 4.08
CA TRP A 139 1.75 -17.82 5.28
C TRP A 139 1.10 -18.82 6.21
N VAL A 140 1.44 -18.74 7.50
CA VAL A 140 0.73 -19.48 8.53
C VAL A 140 -0.37 -18.58 9.09
N LEU A 141 -1.60 -18.85 8.67
CA LEU A 141 -2.76 -18.05 9.06
C LEU A 141 -3.50 -18.73 10.20
N ASN A 142 -3.80 -17.96 11.23
CA ASN A 142 -4.72 -18.38 12.29
C ASN A 142 -6.13 -17.94 11.87
N THR A 143 -6.91 -18.88 11.37
CA THR A 143 -8.25 -18.60 10.86
C THR A 143 -9.31 -19.20 11.76
N PRO A 144 -10.35 -18.45 12.12
CA PRO A 144 -11.53 -19.02 12.76
C PRO A 144 -12.22 -19.96 11.78
N ILE A 145 -12.22 -21.24 12.07
CA ILE A 145 -12.86 -22.21 11.21
C ILE A 145 -14.26 -22.53 11.67
N VAL A 146 -15.02 -22.81 10.65
CA VAL A 146 -16.42 -23.16 10.60
C VAL A 146 -16.79 -24.37 11.48
N THR A 147 -15.88 -25.26 11.77
CA THR A 147 -16.13 -26.52 12.47
C THR A 147 -15.24 -26.72 13.68
N GLY A 148 -15.36 -25.84 14.66
CA GLY A 148 -14.88 -26.16 16.01
C GLY A 148 -13.48 -25.75 16.36
N GLY A 149 -13.01 -24.59 15.92
CA GLY A 149 -11.80 -24.00 16.47
C GLY A 149 -10.90 -23.29 15.48
N ASN A 150 -9.93 -22.56 15.99
CA ASN A 150 -8.88 -21.96 15.18
C ASN A 150 -7.92 -23.06 14.72
N GLN A 151 -7.71 -23.17 13.42
CA GLN A 151 -6.66 -24.01 12.87
C GLN A 151 -5.53 -23.16 12.31
N ILE A 152 -4.32 -23.59 12.57
CA ILE A 152 -3.15 -23.03 11.91
C ILE A 152 -3.04 -23.69 10.53
N MET A 153 -3.30 -22.90 9.48
CA MET A 153 -3.31 -23.42 8.13
C MET A 153 -2.28 -22.69 7.28
N PRO A 154 -1.25 -23.37 6.79
CA PRO A 154 -0.34 -22.78 5.83
C PRO A 154 -1.06 -22.54 4.50
N ARG A 155 -0.91 -21.34 3.94
CA ARG A 155 -1.47 -20.94 2.65
C ARG A 155 -0.42 -20.23 1.82
N SER A 156 -0.25 -20.70 0.60
CA SER A 156 0.57 -20.02 -0.39
C SER A 156 -0.19 -18.83 -0.96
N THR A 157 0.47 -17.71 -1.09
CA THR A 157 -0.09 -16.57 -1.81
C THR A 157 -0.27 -16.92 -3.28
N MET A 158 -1.47 -16.74 -3.80
CA MET A 158 -1.76 -16.98 -5.22
C MET A 158 -1.80 -15.68 -6.02
N PRO A 159 -1.44 -15.69 -7.32
CA PRO A 159 -1.70 -14.56 -8.19
C PRO A 159 -3.20 -14.26 -8.26
N ILE A 160 -3.54 -12.98 -8.32
CA ILE A 160 -4.94 -12.53 -8.42
C ILE A 160 -5.27 -11.87 -9.76
N ARG A 161 -4.39 -12.01 -10.75
CA ARG A 161 -4.67 -11.56 -12.12
C ARG A 161 -5.65 -12.51 -12.80
N GLY A 162 -6.61 -11.93 -13.53
CA GLY A 162 -7.59 -12.71 -14.28
C GLY A 162 -8.75 -13.25 -13.45
N LEU A 163 -9.05 -12.63 -12.30
CA LEU A 163 -10.14 -13.06 -11.41
C LEU A 163 -11.54 -12.63 -11.86
N ARG A 164 -11.65 -11.90 -12.97
CA ARG A 164 -12.96 -11.48 -13.49
C ARG A 164 -13.85 -12.69 -13.72
N ASP A 165 -15.07 -12.65 -13.20
CA ASP A 165 -16.09 -13.70 -13.32
C ASP A 165 -15.65 -15.06 -12.73
N THR A 166 -14.80 -15.05 -11.69
CA THR A 166 -14.29 -16.26 -11.01
C THR A 166 -14.65 -16.32 -9.53
N GLU A 167 -15.65 -15.56 -9.09
CA GLU A 167 -16.12 -15.60 -7.70
C GLU A 167 -16.56 -17.02 -7.28
N PRO A 168 -16.51 -17.33 -5.99
CA PRO A 168 -16.05 -16.52 -4.85
C PRO A 168 -14.53 -16.49 -4.73
N TYR A 169 -13.99 -15.35 -4.28
CA TYR A 169 -12.54 -15.14 -4.16
C TYR A 169 -12.00 -15.64 -2.82
N HIS A 170 -10.67 -15.71 -2.75
CA HIS A 170 -9.92 -16.20 -1.61
C HIS A 170 -10.13 -17.71 -1.38
N TRP A 171 -9.23 -18.32 -0.58
CA TRP A 171 -9.29 -19.75 -0.29
C TRP A 171 -10.49 -20.16 0.59
N ASP A 172 -11.09 -19.22 1.31
CA ASP A 172 -12.29 -19.43 2.14
C ASP A 172 -13.61 -19.09 1.42
N GLY A 173 -13.51 -18.53 0.20
CA GLY A 173 -14.67 -18.19 -0.62
C GLY A 173 -15.55 -17.07 -0.05
N ILE A 174 -15.01 -16.21 0.84
CA ILE A 174 -15.78 -15.15 1.47
C ILE A 174 -15.86 -13.91 0.57
N PRO A 175 -14.76 -13.33 0.09
CA PRO A 175 -14.82 -12.16 -0.78
C PRO A 175 -15.48 -12.49 -2.12
N GLY A 176 -16.50 -11.72 -2.52
CA GLY A 176 -17.23 -11.92 -3.76
C GLY A 176 -18.13 -13.17 -3.77
N GLU A 177 -18.45 -13.73 -2.61
CA GLU A 177 -19.29 -14.94 -2.51
C GLU A 177 -20.73 -14.63 -2.99
N PRO A 178 -21.15 -15.18 -4.17
CA PRO A 178 -22.40 -14.77 -4.82
C PRO A 178 -23.65 -15.33 -4.12
N TYR A 179 -23.47 -16.29 -3.22
CA TYR A 179 -24.56 -16.92 -2.46
C TYR A 179 -24.80 -16.28 -1.09
N CYS A 180 -24.32 -15.05 -0.91
CA CYS A 180 -24.49 -14.29 0.33
C CYS A 180 -23.98 -15.04 1.58
N GLY A 181 -22.84 -15.68 1.46
CA GLY A 181 -22.21 -16.44 2.54
C GLY A 181 -22.82 -17.81 2.77
N ASN A 182 -23.62 -18.34 1.85
CA ASN A 182 -24.23 -19.68 2.00
C ASN A 182 -23.19 -20.79 2.06
N ASN A 183 -22.10 -20.64 1.33
CA ASN A 183 -20.98 -21.59 1.37
C ASN A 183 -20.16 -21.45 2.66
N SER A 184 -20.28 -20.33 3.36
CA SER A 184 -19.60 -20.02 4.62
C SER A 184 -20.61 -19.86 5.76
N ALA A 185 -21.53 -20.81 5.91
CA ALA A 185 -22.71 -20.72 6.75
C ALA A 185 -22.45 -20.35 8.22
N ASN A 186 -21.28 -20.68 8.77
CA ASN A 186 -20.90 -20.34 10.14
C ASN A 186 -20.21 -18.98 10.25
N ILE A 187 -19.67 -18.45 9.14
CA ILE A 187 -19.09 -17.11 9.06
C ILE A 187 -20.20 -16.10 8.79
N ARG A 188 -21.26 -16.49 8.11
CA ARG A 188 -22.42 -15.66 7.81
C ARG A 188 -23.00 -14.92 9.03
N LYS A 189 -22.90 -15.49 10.20
CA LYS A 189 -23.37 -14.86 11.45
C LYS A 189 -22.42 -13.74 11.95
N ARG A 190 -21.23 -13.62 11.39
CA ARG A 190 -20.19 -12.68 11.83
C ARG A 190 -19.79 -11.67 10.78
N VAL A 191 -20.02 -11.98 9.52
CA VAL A 191 -19.64 -11.14 8.39
C VAL A 191 -20.88 -10.97 7.52
N GLU A 192 -21.36 -9.76 7.42
CA GLU A 192 -22.37 -9.41 6.42
C GLU A 192 -21.88 -9.88 5.05
N PRO A 193 -22.75 -10.49 4.23
CA PRO A 193 -22.34 -10.86 2.88
C PRO A 193 -21.88 -9.59 2.17
N ASN A 194 -20.69 -9.62 1.70
CA ASN A 194 -19.93 -8.67 0.89
C ASN A 194 -20.71 -7.56 0.16
N SER A 195 -21.51 -6.80 0.88
CA SER A 195 -22.06 -5.57 0.35
C SER A 195 -20.99 -4.49 0.12
N ASP A 196 -19.80 -4.64 0.74
CA ASP A 196 -18.78 -3.61 0.79
C ASP A 196 -17.51 -3.91 -0.01
N ILE A 197 -17.42 -5.08 -0.63
CA ILE A 197 -16.32 -5.45 -1.53
C ILE A 197 -16.89 -5.77 -2.90
N LYS A 198 -17.37 -4.75 -3.58
CA LYS A 198 -17.69 -4.83 -5.00
C LYS A 198 -16.50 -4.40 -5.83
#